data_0cddc8e8b00c14fcc11c8b63b644c467
#
_entry.id   0cddc8e8b00c14fcc11c8b63b644c467
#
_cell.length_a   1.000
_cell.length_b   1.000
_cell.length_c   1.000
_cell.angle_alpha   90.00
_cell.angle_beta   90.00
_cell.angle_gamma   90.00
#
_symmetry.space_group_name_H-M   'P 1'
#
loop_
_entity.id
_entity.type
_entity.pdbx_description
1 polymer ?
#
loop_
_entity_poly.entity_id
_entity_poly.type
_entity_poly.pdbx_seq_one_letter_code
_entity_poly.pdbx_strand_id
1 'polypeptide(L)'
;EDAFLGRAILNRENPDLSRTVESVDLGKLLAGEIPDIVLKRNDRLYVMSEDALRQDYTVTLEGEVMNPGTYPYALNMSIEDLIITGGGLRESASLMKVDVARRTRDALATEESSQISEIFTFAIENGLIIEGEKDFLLQPYDIVAVRRSPGYKEQDRITLIGEVVFPGNYTKKCQNERLSSFIARAGGLTTSAYTKGATLIRRMDAHERAMSEAALRLSMQQSKDSISIESIDMARSSYYVGIDLEKILEKPGR
;
A
#
# COMPACT_ATOMS: atom_id res chain seq x y z
N GLU A 1 1.49 37.77 -9.98
CA GLU A 1 1.24 37.11 -11.28
C GLU A 1 0.13 36.06 -11.18
N ASP A 2 -0.21 35.55 -9.98
CA ASP A 2 -1.16 34.44 -9.78
C ASP A 2 -2.54 34.91 -9.27
N ALA A 3 -2.90 36.16 -9.46
CA ALA A 3 -4.18 36.70 -9.03
C ALA A 3 -5.30 36.34 -10.00
N PHE A 4 -6.38 35.74 -9.49
CA PHE A 4 -7.61 35.49 -10.27
C PHE A 4 -8.33 36.80 -10.59
N LEU A 5 -8.18 37.28 -11.82
CA LEU A 5 -8.72 38.56 -12.25
C LEU A 5 -10.21 38.52 -12.62
N GLY A 6 -10.77 37.33 -12.86
CA GLY A 6 -12.15 37.18 -13.31
C GLY A 6 -13.18 37.59 -12.26
N ARG A 7 -12.86 37.53 -10.96
CA ARG A 7 -13.78 37.91 -9.90
C ARG A 7 -13.06 38.20 -8.59
N ALA A 8 -13.12 39.43 -8.13
CA ALA A 8 -12.78 39.82 -6.77
C ALA A 8 -14.05 40.15 -5.98
N ILE A 9 -13.93 40.10 -4.66
CA ILE A 9 -15.04 40.36 -3.74
C ILE A 9 -14.74 41.63 -2.95
N LEU A 10 -15.54 42.66 -3.15
CA LEU A 10 -15.48 43.91 -2.38
C LEU A 10 -16.52 43.84 -1.25
N ASN A 11 -16.06 43.77 -0.01
CA ASN A 11 -16.91 43.89 1.17
C ASN A 11 -16.93 45.36 1.63
N ARG A 12 -18.10 45.93 1.67
CA ARG A 12 -18.36 47.35 2.03
C ARG A 12 -19.22 47.40 3.28
N GLU A 13 -18.80 48.23 4.24
CA GLU A 13 -19.59 48.56 5.42
C GLU A 13 -20.39 49.83 5.16
N ASN A 14 -21.70 49.75 5.31
CA ASN A 14 -22.60 50.89 5.13
C ASN A 14 -22.68 51.74 6.40
N PRO A 15 -23.17 52.99 6.32
CA PRO A 15 -23.33 53.87 7.48
C PRO A 15 -24.22 53.33 8.60
N ASP A 16 -25.14 52.42 8.28
CA ASP A 16 -26.04 51.71 9.18
C ASP A 16 -25.42 50.47 9.79
N LEU A 17 -24.10 50.24 9.59
CA LEU A 17 -23.32 49.06 10.01
C LEU A 17 -23.71 47.77 9.26
N SER A 18 -24.60 47.82 8.31
CA SER A 18 -24.85 46.68 7.44
C SER A 18 -23.68 46.46 6.47
N ARG A 19 -23.51 45.22 5.99
CA ARG A 19 -22.45 44.88 5.05
C ARG A 19 -23.02 44.48 3.71
N THR A 20 -22.45 45.02 2.65
CA THR A 20 -22.75 44.65 1.27
C THR A 20 -21.54 44.00 0.63
N VAL A 21 -21.81 43.05 -0.27
CA VAL A 21 -20.80 42.33 -1.05
C VAL A 21 -21.02 42.68 -2.51
N GLU A 22 -20.01 43.26 -3.14
CA GLU A 22 -19.98 43.56 -4.57
C GLU A 22 -18.98 42.66 -5.27
N SER A 23 -19.35 42.04 -6.39
CA SER A 23 -18.43 41.28 -7.24
C SER A 23 -17.81 42.18 -8.26
N VAL A 24 -16.51 42.18 -8.39
CA VAL A 24 -15.73 43.01 -9.29
C VAL A 24 -14.93 42.13 -10.26
N ASP A 25 -15.10 42.33 -11.55
CA ASP A 25 -14.24 41.78 -12.59
C ASP A 25 -12.99 42.66 -12.71
N LEU A 26 -11.89 42.21 -12.05
CA LEU A 26 -10.65 43.01 -12.06
C LEU A 26 -9.99 43.04 -13.45
N GLY A 27 -10.17 42.02 -14.26
CA GLY A 27 -9.66 41.99 -15.61
C GLY A 27 -10.26 43.11 -16.47
N LYS A 28 -11.60 43.25 -16.44
CA LYS A 28 -12.31 44.29 -17.14
C LYS A 28 -12.06 45.68 -16.56
N LEU A 29 -11.93 45.77 -15.25
CA LEU A 29 -11.63 47.03 -14.57
C LEU A 29 -10.24 47.54 -14.97
N LEU A 30 -9.23 46.68 -14.96
CA LEU A 30 -7.86 47.05 -15.36
C LEU A 30 -7.73 47.32 -16.86
N ALA A 31 -8.56 46.70 -17.70
CA ALA A 31 -8.66 46.98 -19.12
C ALA A 31 -9.41 48.27 -19.43
N GLY A 32 -10.06 48.89 -18.44
CA GLY A 32 -10.88 50.09 -18.61
C GLY A 32 -12.24 49.85 -19.29
N GLU A 33 -12.68 48.60 -19.34
CA GLU A 33 -13.97 48.19 -19.94
C GLU A 33 -15.15 48.49 -19.00
N ILE A 34 -14.93 48.55 -17.70
CA ILE A 34 -15.92 48.95 -16.69
C ILE A 34 -15.42 50.16 -15.91
N PRO A 35 -16.34 51.01 -15.40
CA PRO A 35 -15.95 52.18 -14.62
C PRO A 35 -15.25 51.78 -13.31
N ASP A 36 -14.26 52.58 -12.90
CA ASP A 36 -13.53 52.41 -11.66
C ASP A 36 -14.43 52.57 -10.43
N ILE A 37 -14.11 51.82 -9.38
CA ILE A 37 -14.89 51.75 -8.14
C ILE A 37 -14.30 52.69 -7.10
N VAL A 38 -15.06 53.68 -6.65
CA VAL A 38 -14.64 54.53 -5.56
C VAL A 38 -14.69 53.78 -4.24
N LEU A 39 -13.52 53.59 -3.64
CA LEU A 39 -13.40 52.93 -2.35
C LEU A 39 -13.85 53.82 -1.20
N LYS A 40 -14.53 53.24 -0.22
CA LYS A 40 -14.98 53.89 1.01
C LYS A 40 -14.16 53.39 2.23
N ARG A 41 -14.31 54.13 3.33
CA ARG A 41 -13.71 53.73 4.59
C ARG A 41 -14.17 52.33 5.00
N ASN A 42 -13.26 51.45 5.46
CA ASN A 42 -13.49 50.08 5.86
C ASN A 42 -13.82 49.10 4.72
N ASP A 43 -13.74 49.50 3.45
CA ASP A 43 -13.83 48.57 2.33
C ASP A 43 -12.71 47.53 2.40
N ARG A 44 -13.04 46.27 2.11
CA ARG A 44 -12.07 45.17 2.02
C ARG A 44 -12.23 44.50 0.66
N LEU A 45 -11.18 44.54 -0.12
CA LEU A 45 -11.13 43.83 -1.40
C LEU A 45 -10.39 42.49 -1.20
N TYR A 46 -11.07 41.39 -1.51
CA TYR A 46 -10.48 40.05 -1.52
C TYR A 46 -10.22 39.65 -2.97
N VAL A 47 -8.93 39.48 -3.28
CA VAL A 47 -8.44 38.96 -4.56
C VAL A 47 -7.89 37.58 -4.28
N MET A 48 -8.46 36.54 -4.89
CA MET A 48 -7.99 35.17 -4.73
C MET A 48 -6.85 34.91 -5.71
N SER A 49 -5.96 33.98 -5.36
CA SER A 49 -5.00 33.46 -6.34
C SER A 49 -5.66 32.37 -7.21
N GLU A 50 -5.19 32.23 -8.43
CA GLU A 50 -5.63 31.14 -9.31
C GLU A 50 -5.37 29.77 -8.68
N ASP A 51 -4.24 29.62 -7.98
CA ASP A 51 -3.90 28.39 -7.26
C ASP A 51 -4.85 28.08 -6.12
N ALA A 52 -5.35 29.11 -5.39
CA ALA A 52 -6.34 28.89 -4.32
C ALA A 52 -7.70 28.39 -4.85
N LEU A 53 -7.99 28.62 -6.13
CA LEU A 53 -9.22 28.16 -6.80
C LEU A 53 -8.99 26.88 -7.60
N ARG A 54 -7.73 26.42 -7.77
CA ARG A 54 -7.39 25.20 -8.47
C ARG A 54 -7.57 24.02 -7.53
N GLN A 55 -8.28 23.02 -7.99
CA GLN A 55 -8.37 21.75 -7.29
C GLN A 55 -7.11 20.92 -7.55
N ASP A 56 -6.39 20.56 -6.51
CA ASP A 56 -5.27 19.61 -6.61
C ASP A 56 -5.79 18.22 -6.94
N TYR A 57 -5.57 17.80 -8.16
CA TYR A 57 -5.93 16.47 -8.61
C TYR A 57 -4.82 15.49 -8.25
N THR A 58 -5.22 14.28 -7.86
CA THR A 58 -4.30 13.21 -7.49
C THR A 58 -4.66 11.92 -8.20
N VAL A 59 -3.70 11.00 -8.27
CA VAL A 59 -3.86 9.60 -8.67
C VAL A 59 -3.26 8.72 -7.59
N THR A 60 -3.78 7.51 -7.44
CA THR A 60 -3.30 6.57 -6.41
C THR A 60 -2.66 5.36 -7.05
N LEU A 61 -1.49 4.96 -6.55
CA LEU A 61 -0.74 3.79 -6.97
C LEU A 61 -0.68 2.78 -5.82
N GLU A 62 -1.15 1.56 -6.05
CA GLU A 62 -1.27 0.52 -5.04
C GLU A 62 -0.64 -0.80 -5.49
N GLY A 63 -0.38 -1.69 -4.52
CA GLY A 63 0.05 -3.06 -4.75
C GLY A 63 1.56 -3.23 -4.87
N GLU A 64 2.01 -4.06 -5.83
CA GLU A 64 3.40 -4.52 -5.93
C GLU A 64 4.30 -3.53 -6.69
N VAL A 65 4.40 -2.32 -6.13
CA VAL A 65 5.30 -1.23 -6.56
C VAL A 65 6.25 -0.85 -5.44
N MET A 66 7.36 -0.18 -5.76
CA MET A 66 8.36 0.19 -4.75
C MET A 66 7.80 1.15 -3.71
N ASN A 67 7.11 2.20 -4.14
CA ASN A 67 6.54 3.22 -3.27
C ASN A 67 5.04 3.38 -3.59
N PRO A 68 4.16 2.55 -2.99
CA PRO A 68 2.72 2.77 -3.12
C PRO A 68 2.30 4.05 -2.39
N GLY A 69 1.32 4.78 -2.95
CA GLY A 69 0.84 6.03 -2.36
C GLY A 69 0.03 6.87 -3.33
N THR A 70 -0.29 8.09 -2.90
CA THR A 70 -1.01 9.07 -3.70
C THR A 70 -0.04 10.07 -4.30
N TYR A 71 -0.17 10.32 -5.59
CA TYR A 71 0.71 11.17 -6.38
C TYR A 71 -0.08 12.31 -7.01
N PRO A 72 0.55 13.48 -7.24
CA PRO A 72 -0.06 14.56 -7.99
C PRO A 72 -0.38 14.11 -9.42
N TYR A 73 -1.57 14.41 -9.88
CA TYR A 73 -1.96 14.16 -11.26
C TYR A 73 -1.36 15.22 -12.19
N ALA A 74 -0.86 14.79 -13.33
CA ALA A 74 -0.43 15.67 -14.42
C ALA A 74 -1.22 15.37 -15.70
N LEU A 75 -1.41 16.38 -16.55
CA LEU A 75 -2.02 16.16 -17.86
C LEU A 75 -1.17 15.21 -18.71
N ASN A 76 -1.83 14.34 -19.45
CA ASN A 76 -1.22 13.31 -20.30
C ASN A 76 -0.39 12.27 -19.54
N MET A 77 -0.62 12.10 -18.23
CA MET A 77 0.05 11.07 -17.43
C MET A 77 -0.44 9.69 -17.86
N SER A 78 0.50 8.81 -18.20
CA SER A 78 0.25 7.39 -18.50
C SER A 78 0.35 6.52 -17.24
N ILE A 79 -0.02 5.24 -17.36
CA ILE A 79 0.16 4.26 -16.27
C ILE A 79 1.65 4.04 -16.01
N GLU A 80 2.47 4.01 -17.07
CA GLU A 80 3.92 3.85 -16.99
C GLU A 80 4.56 5.00 -16.22
N ASP A 81 4.16 6.24 -16.52
CA ASP A 81 4.67 7.43 -15.84
C ASP A 81 4.42 7.37 -14.34
N LEU A 82 3.20 6.93 -13.96
CA LEU A 82 2.84 6.77 -12.57
C LEU A 82 3.65 5.65 -11.88
N ILE A 83 3.83 4.50 -12.54
CA ILE A 83 4.63 3.39 -12.01
C ILE A 83 6.09 3.81 -11.85
N ILE A 84 6.66 4.50 -12.84
CA ILE A 84 8.04 5.03 -12.77
C ILE A 84 8.18 6.04 -11.62
N THR A 85 7.21 6.94 -11.48
CA THR A 85 7.18 7.91 -10.37
C THR A 85 7.10 7.21 -9.01
N GLY A 86 6.39 6.07 -8.93
CA GLY A 86 6.35 5.19 -7.77
C GLY A 86 7.60 4.33 -7.55
N GLY A 87 8.68 4.56 -8.33
CA GLY A 87 9.96 3.85 -8.20
C GLY A 87 10.02 2.52 -8.93
N GLY A 88 9.02 2.19 -9.74
CA GLY A 88 8.94 0.96 -10.54
C GLY A 88 8.28 -0.20 -9.81
N LEU A 89 8.29 -1.36 -10.47
CA LEU A 89 7.66 -2.59 -10.01
C LEU A 89 8.55 -3.36 -9.02
N ARG A 90 7.94 -4.06 -8.09
CA ARG A 90 8.61 -5.08 -7.29
C ARG A 90 8.80 -6.37 -8.08
N GLU A 91 9.75 -7.20 -7.69
CA GLU A 91 9.96 -8.55 -8.26
C GLU A 91 8.70 -9.44 -8.17
N SER A 92 7.88 -9.21 -7.14
CA SER A 92 6.62 -9.92 -6.90
C SER A 92 5.46 -9.45 -7.77
N ALA A 93 5.62 -8.39 -8.57
CA ALA A 93 4.57 -7.84 -9.40
C ALA A 93 4.14 -8.79 -10.53
N SER A 94 2.85 -8.82 -10.82
CA SER A 94 2.31 -9.50 -12.00
C SER A 94 2.46 -8.60 -13.21
N LEU A 95 3.10 -9.12 -14.25
CA LEU A 95 3.18 -8.45 -15.55
C LEU A 95 1.88 -8.59 -16.36
N MET A 96 0.99 -9.50 -15.96
CA MET A 96 -0.25 -9.81 -16.68
C MET A 96 -1.46 -9.03 -16.15
N LYS A 97 -1.32 -8.32 -15.02
CA LYS A 97 -2.49 -7.71 -14.40
C LYS A 97 -2.16 -6.43 -13.63
N VAL A 98 -2.45 -5.32 -14.29
CA VAL A 98 -2.52 -3.99 -13.71
C VAL A 98 -3.95 -3.50 -13.89
N ASP A 99 -4.65 -3.22 -12.81
CA ASP A 99 -6.02 -2.73 -12.84
C ASP A 99 -6.03 -1.22 -12.61
N VAL A 100 -6.79 -0.50 -13.44
CA VAL A 100 -7.07 0.93 -13.25
C VAL A 100 -8.55 1.08 -12.91
N ALA A 101 -8.83 1.57 -11.72
CA ALA A 101 -10.19 1.89 -11.29
C ALA A 101 -10.44 3.38 -11.49
N ARG A 102 -11.34 3.69 -12.41
CA ARG A 102 -11.80 5.06 -12.71
C ARG A 102 -13.16 5.28 -12.12
N ARG A 103 -13.30 6.29 -11.27
CA ARG A 103 -14.60 6.64 -10.67
C ARG A 103 -15.57 7.15 -11.73
N THR A 104 -16.80 6.72 -11.65
CA THR A 104 -17.88 7.31 -12.45
C THR A 104 -18.30 8.63 -11.79
N ARG A 105 -18.32 9.72 -12.56
CA ARG A 105 -18.80 11.02 -12.11
C ARG A 105 -19.75 11.59 -13.15
N ASP A 106 -20.99 11.75 -12.75
CA ASP A 106 -21.96 12.54 -13.49
C ASP A 106 -22.38 13.74 -12.63
N ALA A 107 -21.92 14.93 -13.00
CA ALA A 107 -22.21 16.17 -12.29
C ALA A 107 -23.64 16.68 -12.52
N LEU A 108 -24.36 16.07 -13.47
CA LEU A 108 -25.73 16.42 -13.83
C LEU A 108 -26.73 15.35 -13.41
N ALA A 109 -26.27 14.27 -12.77
CA ALA A 109 -27.15 13.21 -12.30
C ALA A 109 -28.14 13.74 -11.28
N THR A 110 -29.42 13.44 -11.49
CA THR A 110 -30.52 13.73 -10.57
C THR A 110 -30.92 12.50 -9.76
N GLU A 111 -30.36 11.34 -10.07
CA GLU A 111 -30.60 10.06 -9.41
C GLU A 111 -29.26 9.39 -9.09
N GLU A 112 -29.23 8.54 -8.08
CA GLU A 112 -28.05 7.76 -7.72
C GLU A 112 -27.76 6.69 -8.77
N SER A 113 -26.53 6.66 -9.28
CA SER A 113 -26.06 5.56 -10.12
C SER A 113 -25.61 4.38 -9.27
N SER A 114 -26.01 3.17 -9.65
CA SER A 114 -25.49 1.95 -9.05
C SER A 114 -24.03 1.65 -9.43
N GLN A 115 -23.53 2.28 -10.51
CA GLN A 115 -22.15 2.13 -10.96
C GLN A 115 -21.27 3.16 -10.26
N ILE A 116 -20.30 2.67 -9.49
CA ILE A 116 -19.39 3.50 -8.70
C ILE A 116 -18.09 3.76 -9.47
N SER A 117 -17.60 2.75 -10.21
CA SER A 117 -16.34 2.82 -10.95
C SER A 117 -16.36 1.94 -12.20
N GLU A 118 -15.47 2.26 -13.11
CA GLU A 118 -15.13 1.46 -14.28
C GLU A 118 -13.72 0.88 -14.07
N ILE A 119 -13.53 -0.40 -14.42
CA ILE A 119 -12.26 -1.10 -14.22
C ILE A 119 -11.67 -1.45 -15.59
N PHE A 120 -10.45 -0.97 -15.81
CA PHE A 120 -9.62 -1.31 -16.96
C PHE A 120 -8.50 -2.24 -16.50
N THR A 121 -8.21 -3.29 -17.27
CA THR A 121 -7.13 -4.22 -16.93
C THR A 121 -6.12 -4.25 -18.06
N PHE A 122 -4.85 -4.12 -17.71
CA PHE A 122 -3.72 -4.08 -18.64
C PHE A 122 -2.68 -5.14 -18.31
N ALA A 123 -1.97 -5.61 -19.34
CA ALA A 123 -0.77 -6.42 -19.20
C ALA A 123 0.46 -5.56 -19.51
N ILE A 124 1.57 -5.82 -18.81
CA ILE A 124 2.85 -5.14 -19.01
C ILE A 124 3.72 -6.03 -19.90
N GLU A 125 4.23 -5.49 -21.00
CA GLU A 125 5.24 -6.14 -21.83
C GLU A 125 6.61 -5.50 -21.66
N ASN A 126 7.66 -6.35 -21.72
CA ASN A 126 9.07 -5.90 -21.86
C ASN A 126 9.49 -4.73 -20.97
N GLY A 127 9.16 -4.79 -19.69
CA GLY A 127 9.78 -3.94 -18.68
C GLY A 127 9.04 -2.69 -18.25
N LEU A 128 7.94 -2.27 -18.80
CA LEU A 128 7.03 -1.18 -18.38
C LEU A 128 6.13 -0.69 -19.52
N ILE A 129 6.25 -1.33 -20.70
CA ILE A 129 5.34 -1.04 -21.81
C ILE A 129 4.06 -1.80 -21.56
N ILE A 130 2.94 -1.11 -21.47
CA ILE A 130 1.63 -1.70 -21.25
C ILE A 130 1.07 -2.20 -22.60
N GLU A 131 0.79 -3.50 -22.66
CA GLU A 131 0.11 -4.09 -23.81
C GLU A 131 -1.36 -3.63 -23.79
N GLY A 132 -1.85 -3.15 -24.91
CA GLY A 132 -3.21 -2.67 -25.09
C GLY A 132 -3.25 -1.28 -25.71
N GLU A 133 -4.17 -0.45 -25.26
CA GLU A 133 -4.29 0.94 -25.71
C GLU A 133 -3.06 1.75 -25.31
N LYS A 134 -2.09 1.89 -26.21
CA LYS A 134 -0.87 2.69 -26.00
C LYS A 134 -1.13 4.16 -25.65
N ASP A 135 -2.37 4.59 -25.84
CA ASP A 135 -2.81 5.97 -25.59
C ASP A 135 -3.73 6.07 -24.35
N PHE A 136 -3.74 5.04 -23.46
CA PHE A 136 -4.54 5.13 -22.24
C PHE A 136 -3.92 6.13 -21.27
N LEU A 137 -4.63 7.23 -21.09
CA LEU A 137 -4.23 8.30 -20.18
C LEU A 137 -5.02 8.21 -18.87
N LEU A 138 -4.33 8.40 -17.77
CA LEU A 138 -4.93 8.50 -16.46
C LEU A 138 -5.80 9.75 -16.35
N GLN A 139 -6.82 9.66 -15.54
CA GLN A 139 -7.69 10.78 -15.17
C GLN A 139 -7.53 11.10 -13.67
N PRO A 140 -7.92 12.31 -13.26
CA PRO A 140 -7.92 12.66 -11.84
C PRO A 140 -8.66 11.65 -10.99
N TYR A 141 -8.00 11.22 -9.91
CA TYR A 141 -8.46 10.24 -8.92
C TYR A 141 -8.56 8.79 -9.42
N ASP A 142 -7.94 8.45 -10.54
CA ASP A 142 -7.76 7.06 -10.91
C ASP A 142 -6.92 6.33 -9.85
N ILE A 143 -7.25 5.07 -9.61
CA ILE A 143 -6.49 4.17 -8.73
C ILE A 143 -5.87 3.09 -9.61
N VAL A 144 -4.54 3.04 -9.65
CA VAL A 144 -3.76 2.04 -10.37
C VAL A 144 -3.29 0.99 -9.38
N ALA A 145 -3.73 -0.26 -9.54
CA ALA A 145 -3.38 -1.37 -8.66
C ALA A 145 -2.57 -2.44 -9.40
N VAL A 146 -1.30 -2.57 -9.04
CA VAL A 146 -0.41 -3.62 -9.55
C VAL A 146 -0.58 -4.88 -8.71
N ARG A 147 -1.07 -5.97 -9.31
CA ARG A 147 -1.34 -7.20 -8.59
C ARG A 147 -0.08 -8.02 -8.37
N ARG A 148 -0.08 -8.81 -7.29
CA ARG A 148 1.01 -9.77 -7.02
C ARG A 148 0.92 -10.94 -7.99
N SER A 149 2.07 -11.36 -8.51
CA SER A 149 2.16 -12.57 -9.34
C SER A 149 1.84 -13.83 -8.52
N PRO A 150 0.89 -14.67 -8.94
CA PRO A 150 0.61 -15.93 -8.25
C PRO A 150 1.77 -16.92 -8.33
N GLY A 151 2.66 -16.74 -9.32
CA GLY A 151 3.87 -17.54 -9.48
C GLY A 151 5.03 -17.11 -8.59
N TYR A 152 4.98 -15.90 -8.01
CA TYR A 152 6.03 -15.41 -7.12
C TYR A 152 5.90 -16.01 -5.73
N LYS A 153 6.97 -16.60 -5.25
CA LYS A 153 7.08 -17.11 -3.88
C LYS A 153 8.42 -16.73 -3.30
N GLU A 154 8.38 -16.18 -2.12
CA GLU A 154 9.59 -15.92 -1.36
C GLU A 154 10.29 -17.23 -1.00
N GLN A 155 11.62 -17.18 -0.96
CA GLN A 155 12.43 -18.33 -0.59
C GLN A 155 12.36 -18.57 0.91
N ASP A 156 11.63 -19.60 1.32
CA ASP A 156 11.62 -20.06 2.70
C ASP A 156 12.95 -20.74 3.05
N ARG A 157 13.50 -20.41 4.21
CA ARG A 157 14.72 -21.02 4.75
C ARG A 157 14.41 -21.80 6.00
N ILE A 158 15.08 -22.96 6.12
CA ILE A 158 15.07 -23.82 7.29
C ILE A 158 16.50 -23.95 7.80
N THR A 159 16.70 -23.77 9.10
CA THR A 159 18.01 -23.95 9.75
C THR A 159 18.07 -25.32 10.38
N LEU A 160 19.09 -26.11 10.01
CA LEU A 160 19.44 -27.38 10.65
C LEU A 160 20.59 -27.13 11.60
N ILE A 161 20.42 -27.53 12.87
CA ILE A 161 21.40 -27.36 13.95
C ILE A 161 21.60 -28.69 14.62
N GLY A 162 22.80 -28.92 15.11
CA GLY A 162 23.17 -30.14 15.85
C GLY A 162 23.84 -31.19 14.98
N GLU A 163 23.61 -32.48 15.29
CA GLU A 163 24.35 -33.64 14.79
C GLU A 163 23.89 -34.06 13.37
N VAL A 164 24.03 -33.16 12.40
CA VAL A 164 23.95 -33.42 10.95
C VAL A 164 25.34 -33.20 10.34
N VAL A 165 25.64 -33.86 9.21
CA VAL A 165 26.98 -33.77 8.59
C VAL A 165 27.28 -32.31 8.15
N PHE A 166 26.30 -31.61 7.58
CA PHE A 166 26.42 -30.20 7.17
C PHE A 166 25.32 -29.35 7.83
N PRO A 167 25.55 -28.86 9.06
CA PRO A 167 24.62 -27.97 9.71
C PRO A 167 24.61 -26.62 9.00
N GLY A 168 23.44 -25.91 9.03
CA GLY A 168 23.31 -24.58 8.40
C GLY A 168 21.93 -24.31 7.86
N ASN A 169 21.84 -23.27 7.00
CA ASN A 169 20.61 -22.82 6.40
C ASN A 169 20.35 -23.52 5.06
N TYR A 170 19.16 -24.04 4.91
CA TYR A 170 18.67 -24.71 3.70
C TYR A 170 17.44 -24.04 3.16
N THR A 171 17.46 -23.68 1.88
CA THR A 171 16.28 -23.13 1.19
C THR A 171 15.34 -24.28 0.80
N LYS A 172 14.03 -24.08 1.00
CA LYS A 172 13.00 -25.03 0.52
C LYS A 172 12.98 -25.07 -1.00
N LYS A 173 12.86 -26.28 -1.54
CA LYS A 173 12.69 -26.50 -3.00
C LYS A 173 11.23 -26.37 -3.42
N CYS A 174 10.29 -26.75 -2.55
CA CYS A 174 8.85 -26.69 -2.79
C CYS A 174 8.10 -26.49 -1.47
N GLN A 175 6.82 -26.10 -1.54
CA GLN A 175 6.02 -25.79 -0.34
C GLN A 175 5.91 -26.96 0.64
N ASN A 176 5.77 -28.18 0.10
CA ASN A 176 5.55 -29.39 0.90
C ASN A 176 6.83 -30.23 1.04
N GLU A 177 8.02 -29.60 0.99
CA GLU A 177 9.27 -30.32 1.21
C GLU A 177 9.34 -30.88 2.62
N ARG A 178 9.70 -32.14 2.72
CA ARG A 178 9.69 -32.90 3.97
C ARG A 178 11.02 -32.81 4.71
N LEU A 179 11.00 -33.02 6.03
CA LEU A 179 12.16 -32.96 6.89
C LEU A 179 13.24 -33.95 6.45
N SER A 180 12.87 -35.17 6.03
CA SER A 180 13.80 -36.17 5.51
C SER A 180 14.61 -35.69 4.31
N SER A 181 14.02 -34.88 3.42
CA SER A 181 14.73 -34.26 2.28
C SER A 181 15.81 -33.27 2.75
N PHE A 182 15.52 -32.48 3.76
CA PHE A 182 16.52 -31.56 4.33
C PHE A 182 17.67 -32.27 4.99
N ILE A 183 17.39 -33.31 5.78
CA ILE A 183 18.43 -34.16 6.42
C ILE A 183 19.29 -34.85 5.36
N ALA A 184 18.67 -35.39 4.31
CA ALA A 184 19.43 -36.00 3.21
C ALA A 184 20.35 -34.99 2.51
N ARG A 185 19.87 -33.73 2.27
CA ARG A 185 20.70 -32.67 1.70
C ARG A 185 21.82 -32.22 2.64
N ALA A 186 21.60 -32.34 3.94
CA ALA A 186 22.62 -32.09 4.96
C ALA A 186 23.65 -33.25 5.15
N GLY A 187 23.64 -34.23 4.25
CA GLY A 187 24.56 -35.36 4.31
C GLY A 187 24.15 -36.43 5.30
N GLY A 188 22.92 -36.34 5.85
CA GLY A 188 22.46 -37.28 6.88
C GLY A 188 22.83 -36.84 8.30
N LEU A 189 22.59 -37.75 9.25
CA LEU A 189 22.94 -37.59 10.66
C LEU A 189 24.37 -38.08 10.92
N THR A 190 25.05 -37.48 11.90
CA THR A 190 26.34 -37.98 12.37
C THR A 190 26.15 -39.23 13.24
N THR A 191 27.24 -39.96 13.51
CA THR A 191 27.23 -41.13 14.39
C THR A 191 26.90 -40.79 15.84
N SER A 192 27.02 -39.53 16.22
CA SER A 192 26.75 -39.05 17.58
C SER A 192 25.31 -38.52 17.72
N ALA A 193 24.50 -38.59 16.66
CA ALA A 193 23.15 -38.01 16.65
C ALA A 193 22.20 -38.79 17.58
N TYR A 194 21.53 -38.04 18.48
CA TYR A 194 20.47 -38.58 19.33
C TYR A 194 19.10 -38.27 18.74
N THR A 195 18.58 -39.21 17.97
CA THR A 195 17.35 -39.06 17.19
C THR A 195 16.10 -38.77 18.03
N LYS A 196 16.03 -39.35 19.26
CA LYS A 196 14.93 -39.17 20.19
C LYS A 196 14.86 -37.75 20.81
N GLY A 197 15.97 -37.02 20.79
CA GLY A 197 16.07 -35.66 21.27
C GLY A 197 15.81 -34.61 20.21
N ALA A 198 15.48 -35.01 19.00
CA ALA A 198 15.20 -34.07 17.90
C ALA A 198 13.94 -33.23 18.15
N THR A 199 14.06 -31.97 17.93
CA THR A 199 12.96 -30.99 18.16
C THR A 199 12.81 -30.08 16.95
N LEU A 200 11.61 -29.83 16.53
CA LEU A 200 11.30 -28.85 15.49
C LEU A 200 10.82 -27.54 16.15
N ILE A 201 11.53 -26.46 15.85
CA ILE A 201 11.16 -25.12 16.30
C ILE A 201 10.42 -24.43 15.15
N ARG A 202 9.19 -24.03 15.36
CA ARG A 202 8.41 -23.25 14.41
C ARG A 202 8.26 -21.81 14.87
N ARG A 203 8.48 -20.87 13.95
CA ARG A 203 8.12 -19.46 14.18
C ARG A 203 6.62 -19.30 13.98
N MET A 204 5.98 -18.57 14.88
CA MET A 204 4.59 -18.20 14.75
C MET A 204 4.43 -17.17 13.62
N ASP A 205 3.39 -17.28 12.83
CA ASP A 205 2.99 -16.23 11.92
C ASP A 205 2.36 -15.04 12.65
N ALA A 206 2.06 -13.95 11.92
CA ALA A 206 1.50 -12.73 12.53
C ALA A 206 0.13 -12.97 13.17
N HIS A 207 -0.69 -13.85 12.59
CA HIS A 207 -2.02 -14.19 13.10
C HIS A 207 -1.92 -15.07 14.37
N GLU A 208 -1.08 -16.11 14.32
CA GLU A 208 -0.80 -16.99 15.48
C GLU A 208 -0.24 -16.19 16.66
N ARG A 209 0.65 -15.21 16.40
CA ARG A 209 1.16 -14.30 17.42
C ARG A 209 0.06 -13.46 18.05
N ALA A 210 -0.78 -12.83 17.22
CA ALA A 210 -1.88 -12.01 17.72
C ALA A 210 -2.86 -12.82 18.60
N MET A 211 -3.18 -14.04 18.18
CA MET A 211 -4.04 -14.96 18.95
C MET A 211 -3.38 -15.37 20.26
N SER A 212 -2.10 -15.73 20.24
CA SER A 212 -1.32 -16.09 21.43
C SER A 212 -1.21 -14.92 22.41
N GLU A 213 -0.96 -13.70 21.92
CA GLU A 213 -0.93 -12.50 22.76
C GLU A 213 -2.29 -12.19 23.40
N ALA A 214 -3.38 -12.33 22.63
CA ALA A 214 -4.73 -12.13 23.16
C ALA A 214 -5.06 -13.14 24.26
N ALA A 215 -4.74 -14.42 24.04
CA ALA A 215 -4.93 -15.48 25.04
C ALA A 215 -4.11 -15.23 26.31
N LEU A 216 -2.87 -14.76 26.16
CA LEU A 216 -2.01 -14.45 27.28
C LEU A 216 -2.48 -13.23 28.09
N ARG A 217 -2.95 -12.17 27.41
CA ARG A 217 -3.56 -11.00 28.08
C ARG A 217 -4.77 -11.39 28.91
N LEU A 218 -5.62 -12.29 28.40
CA LEU A 218 -6.78 -12.82 29.14
C LEU A 218 -6.35 -13.65 30.36
N SER A 219 -5.29 -14.48 30.23
CA SER A 219 -4.78 -15.28 31.36
C SER A 219 -4.13 -14.41 32.44
N MET A 220 -3.43 -13.32 32.05
CA MET A 220 -2.84 -12.35 32.99
C MET A 220 -3.88 -11.54 33.75
N GLN A 221 -5.04 -11.27 33.16
CA GLN A 221 -6.14 -10.62 33.88
C GLN A 221 -6.73 -11.51 34.98
N GLN A 222 -6.58 -12.82 34.86
CA GLN A 222 -7.08 -13.79 35.84
C GLN A 222 -6.06 -14.20 36.92
N SER A 223 -4.74 -13.98 36.67
CA SER A 223 -3.67 -14.32 37.63
C SER A 223 -2.96 -13.08 38.13
N LYS A 224 -2.80 -12.99 39.49
CA LYS A 224 -2.17 -11.85 40.17
C LYS A 224 -0.64 -11.90 40.18
N ASP A 225 0.01 -12.80 39.48
CA ASP A 225 1.47 -12.98 39.51
C ASP A 225 2.16 -12.21 38.39
N SER A 226 3.13 -11.36 38.78
CA SER A 226 3.96 -10.54 37.90
C SER A 226 5.05 -11.41 37.25
N ILE A 227 4.84 -11.83 36.03
CA ILE A 227 5.87 -12.43 35.18
C ILE A 227 6.53 -11.31 34.34
N SER A 228 7.86 -11.26 34.28
CA SER A 228 8.56 -10.20 33.55
C SER A 228 8.27 -10.25 32.04
N ILE A 229 8.01 -9.08 31.47
CA ILE A 229 7.59 -8.91 30.05
C ILE A 229 8.64 -9.42 29.05
N GLU A 230 9.94 -9.33 29.38
CA GLU A 230 11.03 -9.74 28.49
C GLU A 230 11.14 -11.26 28.27
N SER A 231 10.86 -12.07 29.29
CA SER A 231 10.85 -13.55 29.15
C SER A 231 9.64 -14.04 28.35
N ILE A 232 8.60 -13.25 28.29
CA ILE A 232 7.37 -13.49 27.54
C ILE A 232 7.58 -13.24 26.03
N ASP A 233 8.34 -12.22 25.63
CA ASP A 233 8.56 -11.87 24.21
C ASP A 233 9.43 -12.90 23.48
N MET A 234 10.44 -13.47 24.14
CA MET A 234 11.25 -14.54 23.56
C MET A 234 10.48 -15.86 23.39
N ALA A 235 9.59 -16.18 24.32
CA ALA A 235 8.74 -17.39 24.27
C ALA A 235 7.61 -17.29 23.22
N ARG A 236 7.27 -16.08 22.78
CA ARG A 236 6.12 -15.80 21.90
C ARG A 236 6.41 -15.84 20.41
N SER A 237 7.66 -15.89 20.00
CA SER A 237 8.00 -15.87 18.57
C SER A 237 8.07 -17.27 17.94
N SER A 238 8.12 -18.32 18.77
CA SER A 238 8.30 -19.70 18.31
C SER A 238 7.73 -20.71 19.31
N TYR A 239 7.35 -21.87 18.80
CA TYR A 239 6.91 -23.00 19.62
C TYR A 239 7.64 -24.29 19.22
N TYR A 240 7.74 -25.20 20.16
CA TYR A 240 8.42 -26.49 19.99
C TYR A 240 7.41 -27.56 19.57
N VAL A 241 7.74 -28.28 18.50
CA VAL A 241 6.97 -29.43 18.03
C VAL A 241 7.80 -30.69 18.26
N GLY A 242 7.28 -31.58 19.08
CA GLY A 242 7.90 -32.90 19.27
C GLY A 242 7.85 -33.71 17.97
N ILE A 243 8.96 -34.25 17.52
CA ILE A 243 9.05 -35.07 16.32
C ILE A 243 9.68 -36.40 16.66
N ASP A 244 9.20 -37.49 16.04
CA ASP A 244 9.86 -38.80 16.08
C ASP A 244 10.73 -38.91 14.82
N LEU A 245 11.98 -38.47 14.96
CA LEU A 245 12.92 -38.41 13.83
C LEU A 245 13.25 -39.79 13.28
N GLU A 246 13.29 -40.82 14.13
CA GLU A 246 13.54 -42.21 13.72
C GLU A 246 12.49 -42.69 12.74
N LYS A 247 11.20 -42.54 13.09
CA LYS A 247 10.11 -42.93 12.21
C LYS A 247 10.06 -42.10 10.91
N ILE A 248 10.42 -40.81 10.97
CA ILE A 248 10.46 -39.94 9.79
C ILE A 248 11.54 -40.42 8.80
N LEU A 249 12.70 -40.89 9.29
CA LEU A 249 13.78 -41.36 8.43
C LEU A 249 13.56 -42.79 7.93
N GLU A 250 12.90 -43.65 8.71
CA GLU A 250 12.56 -45.01 8.29
C GLU A 250 11.50 -45.05 7.17
N LYS A 251 10.54 -44.14 7.20
CA LYS A 251 9.43 -44.07 6.24
C LYS A 251 9.27 -42.65 5.66
N PRO A 252 10.27 -42.21 4.87
CA PRO A 252 10.19 -40.92 4.23
C PRO A 252 9.00 -40.94 3.21
N GLY A 253 7.95 -40.19 3.52
CA GLY A 253 6.81 -40.10 2.58
C GLY A 253 5.45 -40.44 3.16
N ARG A 254 5.36 -40.85 4.41
CA ARG A 254 4.06 -41.00 5.12
C ARG A 254 3.67 -39.81 5.94
#